data_19aadb154a4560e141f8f0ba1bcac1fe
#
_entry.id   19aadb154a4560e141f8f0ba1bcac1fe
#
_cell.length_a   1.000
_cell.length_b   1.000
_cell.length_c   1.000
_cell.angle_alpha   90.00
_cell.angle_beta   90.00
_cell.angle_gamma   90.00
#
_symmetry.space_group_name_H-M   'P 1'
#
loop_
_entity.id
_entity.type
_entity.pdbx_description
1 polymer ?
#
loop_
_entity_poly.entity_id
_entity_poly.type
_entity_poly.pdbx_seq_one_letter_code
_entity_poly.pdbx_strand_id
1 'polypeptide(L)'
;LRVSIQPEKDIRRLSLLFPLPVNADSEAHKPLHYIGHLLGHEGEGSLLSLLKQLGWAEGLSAGTRHRDRHDALFQVSIQLTELGVRAADQIVALVFHSIEQIEARGLDAWRYEELQQMANIDFRFREVSAPMDTVRGLAYRLHLYEPESVLWGDYRYAGYDAKLIKKYLGYLNSG
;
A
#
# COMPACT_ATOMS: atom_id res chain seq x y z
N LEU A 1 -7.40 -4.71 17.60
CA LEU A 1 -6.46 -5.57 18.36
C LEU A 1 -5.05 -4.97 18.31
N ARG A 2 -4.40 -4.82 19.48
CA ARG A 2 -2.98 -4.42 19.59
C ARG A 2 -2.16 -5.62 20.04
N VAL A 3 -1.05 -5.87 19.35
CA VAL A 3 -0.10 -6.93 19.69
C VAL A 3 1.28 -6.30 19.83
N SER A 4 1.97 -6.57 20.94
CA SER A 4 3.35 -6.16 21.17
C SER A 4 4.25 -7.39 21.11
N ILE A 5 5.32 -7.32 20.32
CA ILE A 5 6.27 -8.40 20.11
C ILE A 5 7.65 -7.90 20.49
N GLN A 6 8.35 -8.62 21.34
CA GLN A 6 9.76 -8.36 21.62
C GLN A 6 10.61 -9.15 20.62
N PRO A 7 11.32 -8.47 19.70
CA PRO A 7 12.13 -9.15 18.71
C PRO A 7 13.46 -9.63 19.31
N GLU A 8 14.05 -10.67 18.73
CA GLU A 8 15.41 -11.13 19.07
C GLU A 8 16.51 -10.22 18.50
N LYS A 9 16.19 -9.50 17.41
CA LYS A 9 17.08 -8.54 16.76
C LYS A 9 16.65 -7.12 17.10
N ASP A 10 17.54 -6.15 16.94
CA ASP A 10 17.22 -4.73 17.08
C ASP A 10 16.33 -4.26 15.91
N ILE A 11 15.05 -4.60 15.99
CA ILE A 11 14.01 -4.23 15.01
C ILE A 11 12.95 -3.44 15.75
N ARG A 12 12.79 -2.18 15.37
CA ARG A 12 11.76 -1.29 15.89
C ARG A 12 10.76 -0.99 14.78
N ARG A 13 9.63 -1.69 14.76
CA ARG A 13 8.63 -1.55 13.71
C ARG A 13 7.23 -1.42 14.28
N LEU A 14 6.51 -0.43 13.81
CA LEU A 14 5.06 -0.30 13.99
C LEU A 14 4.37 -0.71 12.70
N SER A 15 3.37 -1.58 12.79
CA SER A 15 2.59 -2.02 11.63
C SER A 15 1.11 -1.88 11.93
N LEU A 16 0.40 -1.13 11.08
CA LEU A 16 -1.06 -1.10 11.06
C LEU A 16 -1.52 -2.01 9.92
N LEU A 17 -2.43 -2.92 10.25
CA LEU A 17 -2.94 -3.94 9.32
C LEU A 17 -4.45 -3.76 9.17
N PHE A 18 -4.90 -3.66 7.92
CA PHE A 18 -6.30 -3.46 7.56
C PHE A 18 -6.74 -4.61 6.65
N PRO A 19 -7.54 -5.56 7.17
CA PRO A 19 -8.18 -6.57 6.34
C PRO A 19 -9.29 -5.92 5.51
N LEU A 20 -9.28 -6.11 4.20
CA LEU A 20 -10.16 -5.44 3.25
C LEU A 20 -10.75 -6.44 2.26
N PRO A 21 -12.02 -6.31 1.89
CA PRO A 21 -12.57 -7.07 0.79
C PRO A 21 -12.02 -6.55 -0.55
N VAL A 22 -11.72 -7.45 -1.47
CA VAL A 22 -11.36 -7.13 -2.86
C VAL A 22 -12.28 -7.86 -3.83
N ASN A 23 -12.39 -7.35 -5.04
CA ASN A 23 -13.18 -7.91 -6.12
C ASN A 23 -12.59 -7.54 -7.49
N ALA A 24 -13.20 -7.99 -8.58
CA ALA A 24 -12.71 -7.72 -9.93
C ALA A 24 -12.57 -6.23 -10.24
N ASP A 25 -13.46 -5.36 -9.74
CA ASP A 25 -13.38 -3.91 -9.94
C ASP A 25 -12.16 -3.33 -9.21
N SER A 26 -11.93 -3.72 -7.96
CA SER A 26 -10.76 -3.26 -7.22
C SER A 26 -9.45 -3.77 -7.81
N GLU A 27 -9.47 -4.98 -8.38
CA GLU A 27 -8.32 -5.52 -9.10
C GLU A 27 -8.04 -4.77 -10.41
N ALA A 28 -9.08 -4.35 -11.11
CA ALA A 28 -8.94 -3.60 -12.36
C ALA A 28 -8.52 -2.14 -12.13
N HIS A 29 -9.09 -1.48 -11.13
CA HIS A 29 -8.86 -0.05 -10.84
C HIS A 29 -7.76 0.23 -9.81
N LYS A 30 -7.24 -0.79 -9.14
CA LYS A 30 -6.11 -0.75 -8.19
C LYS A 30 -6.17 0.38 -7.14
N PRO A 31 -7.30 0.57 -6.43
CA PRO A 31 -7.44 1.63 -5.44
C PRO A 31 -6.41 1.51 -4.31
N LEU A 32 -6.08 0.28 -3.87
CA LEU A 32 -5.10 0.06 -2.81
C LEU A 32 -3.68 0.42 -3.22
N HIS A 33 -3.33 0.27 -4.50
CA HIS A 33 -2.03 0.70 -5.00
C HIS A 33 -1.91 2.23 -4.99
N TYR A 34 -2.97 2.93 -5.43
CA TYR A 34 -3.03 4.39 -5.38
C TYR A 34 -2.98 4.92 -3.94
N ILE A 35 -3.76 4.33 -3.02
CA ILE A 35 -3.74 4.71 -1.59
C ILE A 35 -2.36 4.46 -0.98
N GLY A 36 -1.75 3.31 -1.30
CA GLY A 36 -0.39 2.99 -0.85
C GLY A 36 0.64 4.00 -1.31
N HIS A 37 0.54 4.46 -2.56
CA HIS A 37 1.40 5.51 -3.11
C HIS A 37 1.23 6.84 -2.36
N LEU A 38 -0.01 7.24 -2.05
CA LEU A 38 -0.26 8.50 -1.32
C LEU A 38 0.26 8.44 0.12
N LEU A 39 0.00 7.36 0.84
CA LEU A 39 0.43 7.18 2.23
C LEU A 39 1.94 6.94 2.34
N GLY A 40 2.52 6.23 1.37
CA GLY A 40 3.95 5.92 1.32
C GLY A 40 4.82 7.02 0.73
N HIS A 41 4.23 8.17 0.36
CA HIS A 41 4.98 9.29 -0.24
C HIS A 41 6.04 9.81 0.73
N GLU A 42 7.25 10.07 0.22
CA GLU A 42 8.41 10.49 1.03
C GLU A 42 8.73 11.99 0.91
N GLY A 43 8.08 12.69 -0.01
CA GLY A 43 8.32 14.11 -0.28
C GLY A 43 7.94 15.02 0.89
N GLU A 44 8.31 16.29 0.78
CA GLU A 44 7.97 17.34 1.75
C GLU A 44 6.45 17.40 1.97
N GLY A 45 6.04 17.58 3.24
CA GLY A 45 4.63 17.58 3.64
C GLY A 45 3.98 16.19 3.73
N SER A 46 4.73 15.10 3.51
CA SER A 46 4.26 13.73 3.72
C SER A 46 4.28 13.33 5.19
N LEU A 47 3.56 12.25 5.52
CA LEU A 47 3.59 11.66 6.86
C LEU A 47 5.02 11.27 7.27
N LEU A 48 5.77 10.62 6.36
CA LEU A 48 7.15 10.23 6.65
C LEU A 48 8.05 11.44 6.92
N SER A 49 7.91 12.51 6.13
CA SER A 49 8.66 13.76 6.35
C SER A 49 8.41 14.32 7.76
N LEU A 50 7.16 14.38 8.19
CA LEU A 50 6.79 14.82 9.55
C LEU A 50 7.41 13.91 10.62
N LEU A 51 7.29 12.59 10.47
CA LEU A 51 7.82 11.64 11.44
C LEU A 51 9.36 11.70 11.54
N LYS A 52 10.05 11.96 10.41
CA LYS A 52 11.51 12.19 10.38
C LYS A 52 11.89 13.49 11.10
N GLN A 53 11.16 14.58 10.88
CA GLN A 53 11.37 15.85 11.58
C GLN A 53 11.20 15.74 13.10
N LEU A 54 10.25 14.92 13.55
CA LEU A 54 10.04 14.61 14.97
C LEU A 54 11.09 13.63 15.54
N GLY A 55 11.93 13.06 14.68
CA GLY A 55 12.92 12.04 15.07
C GLY A 55 12.30 10.70 15.46
N TRP A 56 11.07 10.39 15.00
CA TRP A 56 10.32 9.20 15.41
C TRP A 56 10.42 8.03 14.43
N ALA A 57 10.70 8.30 13.15
CA ALA A 57 10.80 7.25 12.14
C ALA A 57 12.00 7.44 11.21
N GLU A 58 12.49 6.32 10.71
CA GLU A 58 13.54 6.24 9.68
C GLU A 58 12.96 5.97 8.30
N GLY A 59 11.83 5.23 8.23
CA GLY A 59 11.18 4.86 7.00
C GLY A 59 9.71 4.53 7.20
N LEU A 60 8.95 4.64 6.11
CA LEU A 60 7.53 4.27 6.04
C LEU A 60 7.26 3.61 4.70
N SER A 61 6.47 2.55 4.71
CA SER A 61 5.91 1.95 3.52
C SER A 61 4.43 1.67 3.72
N ALA A 62 3.64 1.84 2.67
CA ALA A 62 2.22 1.52 2.67
C ALA A 62 1.85 0.74 1.40
N GLY A 63 1.03 -0.28 1.53
CA GLY A 63 0.60 -1.09 0.39
C GLY A 63 -0.02 -2.42 0.79
N THR A 64 -0.39 -3.21 -0.20
CA THR A 64 -0.96 -4.53 -0.01
C THR A 64 0.13 -5.54 0.32
N ARG A 65 0.07 -6.14 1.51
CA ARG A 65 0.99 -7.17 1.96
C ARG A 65 0.62 -8.57 1.47
N HIS A 66 -0.67 -8.87 1.50
CA HIS A 66 -1.24 -10.13 1.07
C HIS A 66 -2.52 -9.87 0.32
N ARG A 67 -2.81 -10.68 -0.68
CA ARG A 67 -4.00 -10.59 -1.50
C ARG A 67 -4.38 -11.98 -1.99
N ASP A 68 -5.66 -12.26 -1.95
CA ASP A 68 -6.27 -13.37 -2.66
C ASP A 68 -7.47 -12.87 -3.52
N ARG A 69 -8.36 -13.76 -3.96
CA ARG A 69 -9.49 -13.38 -4.83
C ARG A 69 -10.54 -12.49 -4.16
N HIS A 70 -10.66 -12.53 -2.85
CA HIS A 70 -11.77 -11.91 -2.11
C HIS A 70 -11.30 -10.94 -1.04
N ASP A 71 -10.09 -11.14 -0.54
CA ASP A 71 -9.55 -10.41 0.58
C ASP A 71 -8.14 -9.88 0.29
N ALA A 72 -7.82 -8.74 0.87
CA ALA A 72 -6.48 -8.19 0.90
C ALA A 72 -6.12 -7.73 2.30
N LEU A 73 -4.85 -7.80 2.63
CA LEU A 73 -4.29 -7.21 3.83
C LEU A 73 -3.46 -6.00 3.43
N PHE A 74 -4.01 -4.80 3.64
CA PHE A 74 -3.26 -3.57 3.47
C PHE A 74 -2.46 -3.27 4.73
N GLN A 75 -1.23 -2.83 4.57
CA GLN A 75 -0.31 -2.55 5.66
C GLN A 75 0.29 -1.16 5.52
N VAL A 76 0.32 -0.43 6.63
CA VAL A 76 1.23 0.70 6.84
C VAL A 76 2.31 0.23 7.81
N SER A 77 3.56 0.24 7.36
CA SER A 77 4.73 -0.23 8.13
C SER A 77 5.69 0.92 8.33
N ILE A 78 6.04 1.21 9.58
CA ILE A 78 6.90 2.32 9.96
C ILE A 78 8.10 1.77 10.72
N GLN A 79 9.30 2.08 10.23
CA GLN A 79 10.54 1.80 10.91
C GLN A 79 10.80 2.90 11.94
N LEU A 80 10.81 2.52 13.21
CA LEU A 80 10.88 3.47 14.32
C LEU A 80 12.31 3.69 14.80
N THR A 81 12.58 4.90 15.29
CA THR A 81 13.70 5.19 16.19
C THR A 81 13.38 4.76 17.62
N GLU A 82 14.33 4.89 18.53
CA GLU A 82 14.07 4.69 19.97
C GLU A 82 13.03 5.67 20.54
N LEU A 83 13.06 6.92 20.07
CA LEU A 83 12.05 7.91 20.42
C LEU A 83 10.69 7.55 19.84
N GLY A 84 10.66 7.03 18.63
CA GLY A 84 9.44 6.59 17.96
C GLY A 84 8.73 5.43 18.68
N VAL A 85 9.47 4.53 19.27
CA VAL A 85 8.87 3.44 20.10
C VAL A 85 8.06 4.03 21.25
N ARG A 86 8.56 5.08 21.89
CA ARG A 86 7.85 5.77 23.00
C ARG A 86 6.66 6.60 22.52
N ALA A 87 6.69 7.02 21.25
CA ALA A 87 5.65 7.82 20.62
C ALA A 87 4.67 6.99 19.76
N ALA A 88 4.62 5.66 19.93
CA ALA A 88 3.86 4.77 19.07
C ALA A 88 2.38 5.15 18.94
N ASP A 89 1.72 5.55 20.02
CA ASP A 89 0.31 5.94 20.01
C ASP A 89 0.09 7.26 19.27
N GLN A 90 1.00 8.23 19.40
CA GLN A 90 0.96 9.47 18.64
C GLN A 90 1.18 9.21 17.14
N ILE A 91 2.08 8.28 16.80
CA ILE A 91 2.32 7.88 15.42
C ILE A 91 1.07 7.24 14.82
N VAL A 92 0.38 6.36 15.55
CA VAL A 92 -0.90 5.78 15.11
C VAL A 92 -1.93 6.89 14.84
N ALA A 93 -2.07 7.86 15.75
CA ALA A 93 -2.99 8.99 15.54
C ALA A 93 -2.63 9.82 14.29
N LEU A 94 -1.33 10.05 14.03
CA LEU A 94 -0.87 10.75 12.83
C LEU A 94 -1.13 9.97 11.54
N VAL A 95 -1.04 8.63 11.57
CA VAL A 95 -1.42 7.78 10.42
C VAL A 95 -2.90 7.97 10.08
N PHE A 96 -3.80 7.86 11.07
CA PHE A 96 -5.24 8.06 10.83
C PHE A 96 -5.55 9.49 10.38
N HIS A 97 -4.94 10.49 11.01
CA HIS A 97 -5.07 11.88 10.58
C HIS A 97 -4.61 12.09 9.12
N SER A 98 -3.54 11.41 8.69
CA SER A 98 -3.07 11.47 7.31
C SER A 98 -4.07 10.83 6.33
N ILE A 99 -4.72 9.74 6.72
CA ILE A 99 -5.80 9.12 5.93
C ILE A 99 -6.98 10.09 5.77
N GLU A 100 -7.42 10.72 6.86
CA GLU A 100 -8.48 11.75 6.85
C GLU A 100 -8.10 12.95 5.96
N GLN A 101 -6.85 13.40 6.03
CA GLN A 101 -6.35 14.49 5.18
C GLN A 101 -6.35 14.14 3.68
N ILE A 102 -6.01 12.90 3.32
CA ILE A 102 -6.09 12.43 1.93
C ILE A 102 -7.55 12.48 1.45
N GLU A 103 -8.49 12.04 2.29
CA GLU A 103 -9.91 12.09 1.95
C GLU A 103 -10.44 13.53 1.81
N ALA A 104 -10.05 14.42 2.72
CA ALA A 104 -10.48 15.82 2.75
C ALA A 104 -9.91 16.67 1.61
N ARG A 105 -8.63 16.48 1.25
CA ARG A 105 -7.97 17.23 0.17
C ARG A 105 -8.46 16.84 -1.22
N GLY A 106 -9.06 15.67 -1.34
CA GLY A 106 -9.48 15.09 -2.61
C GLY A 106 -8.41 14.22 -3.25
N LEU A 107 -8.82 13.55 -4.31
CA LEU A 107 -8.02 12.55 -5.01
C LEU A 107 -7.65 13.08 -6.39
N ASP A 108 -6.35 13.15 -6.67
CA ASP A 108 -5.81 13.67 -7.91
C ASP A 108 -5.79 12.60 -9.01
N ALA A 109 -6.57 12.77 -10.07
CA ALA A 109 -6.57 11.84 -11.21
C ALA A 109 -5.20 11.72 -11.88
N TRP A 110 -4.45 12.83 -11.98
CA TRP A 110 -3.13 12.82 -12.64
C TRP A 110 -2.11 11.91 -11.94
N ARG A 111 -2.17 11.78 -10.61
CA ARG A 111 -1.30 10.84 -9.87
C ARG A 111 -1.63 9.39 -10.18
N TYR A 112 -2.90 9.08 -10.40
CA TYR A 112 -3.31 7.75 -10.82
C TYR A 112 -2.84 7.45 -12.24
N GLU A 113 -2.96 8.42 -13.16
CA GLU A 113 -2.49 8.31 -14.53
C GLU A 113 -0.96 8.13 -14.59
N GLU A 114 -0.21 8.81 -13.73
CA GLU A 114 1.23 8.61 -13.58
C GLU A 114 1.56 7.18 -13.18
N LEU A 115 0.88 6.63 -12.16
CA LEU A 115 1.04 5.23 -11.74
C LEU A 115 0.69 4.25 -12.86
N GLN A 116 -0.37 4.52 -13.61
CA GLN A 116 -0.74 3.72 -14.77
C GLN A 116 0.36 3.74 -15.85
N GLN A 117 0.93 4.90 -16.14
CA GLN A 117 2.02 5.03 -17.11
C GLN A 117 3.29 4.30 -16.63
N MET A 118 3.64 4.43 -15.35
CA MET A 118 4.77 3.70 -14.76
C MET A 118 4.56 2.19 -14.88
N ALA A 119 3.38 1.68 -14.54
CA ALA A 119 3.07 0.25 -14.66
C ALA A 119 3.16 -0.26 -16.12
N ASN A 120 2.75 0.56 -17.10
CA ASN A 120 2.90 0.23 -18.51
C ASN A 120 4.36 0.16 -18.94
N ILE A 121 5.21 1.07 -18.43
CA ILE A 121 6.65 1.05 -18.67
C ILE A 121 7.28 -0.19 -18.06
N ASP A 122 6.97 -0.49 -16.79
CA ASP A 122 7.47 -1.65 -16.07
C ASP A 122 7.10 -2.97 -16.78
N PHE A 123 5.87 -3.06 -17.29
CA PHE A 123 5.45 -4.22 -18.08
C PHE A 123 6.26 -4.37 -19.37
N ARG A 124 6.48 -3.27 -20.10
CA ARG A 124 7.20 -3.26 -21.39
C ARG A 124 8.68 -3.59 -21.23
N PHE A 125 9.32 -3.09 -20.18
CA PHE A 125 10.75 -3.21 -19.95
C PHE A 125 11.10 -4.22 -18.85
N ARG A 126 10.15 -5.10 -18.50
CA ARG A 126 10.36 -6.12 -17.50
C ARG A 126 11.54 -7.02 -17.85
N GLU A 127 12.46 -7.16 -16.93
CA GLU A 127 13.57 -8.10 -17.06
C GLU A 127 13.10 -9.57 -17.04
N VAL A 128 13.84 -10.42 -17.71
CA VAL A 128 13.59 -11.88 -17.70
C VAL A 128 14.02 -12.43 -16.35
N SER A 129 13.06 -12.91 -15.58
CA SER A 129 13.32 -13.59 -14.30
C SER A 129 13.84 -15.01 -14.53
N ALA A 130 14.49 -15.61 -13.52
CA ALA A 130 14.85 -17.00 -13.56
C ALA A 130 13.62 -17.90 -13.83
N PRO A 131 13.76 -18.99 -14.60
CA PRO A 131 12.62 -19.82 -15.01
C PRO A 131 11.74 -20.27 -13.84
N MET A 132 12.33 -20.69 -12.73
CA MET A 132 11.60 -21.13 -11.55
C MET A 132 10.79 -20.00 -10.90
N ASP A 133 11.33 -18.79 -10.84
CA ASP A 133 10.64 -17.63 -10.28
C ASP A 133 9.51 -17.18 -11.21
N THR A 134 9.70 -17.28 -12.51
CA THR A 134 8.65 -17.04 -13.51
C THR A 134 7.49 -18.03 -13.33
N VAL A 135 7.76 -19.32 -13.23
CA VAL A 135 6.71 -20.35 -13.05
C VAL A 135 5.97 -20.13 -11.72
N ARG A 136 6.70 -19.89 -10.63
CA ARG A 136 6.10 -19.66 -9.32
C ARG A 136 5.23 -18.39 -9.31
N GLY A 137 5.72 -17.31 -9.93
CA GLY A 137 4.97 -16.07 -10.08
C GLY A 137 3.70 -16.23 -10.91
N LEU A 138 3.76 -16.95 -12.03
CA LEU A 138 2.59 -17.23 -12.86
C LEU A 138 1.58 -18.13 -12.15
N ALA A 139 2.04 -19.16 -11.45
CA ALA A 139 1.17 -20.03 -10.65
C ALA A 139 0.40 -19.22 -9.58
N TYR A 140 1.08 -18.31 -8.88
CA TYR A 140 0.41 -17.42 -7.92
C TYR A 140 -0.62 -16.50 -8.60
N ARG A 141 -0.27 -15.92 -9.75
CA ARG A 141 -1.18 -15.02 -10.48
C ARG A 141 -2.42 -15.72 -11.01
N LEU A 142 -2.36 -17.02 -11.32
CA LEU A 142 -3.52 -17.81 -11.70
C LEU A 142 -4.57 -17.97 -10.57
N HIS A 143 -4.18 -17.72 -9.30
CA HIS A 143 -5.15 -17.60 -8.21
C HIS A 143 -5.86 -16.25 -8.18
N LEU A 144 -5.29 -15.22 -8.80
CA LEU A 144 -5.79 -13.84 -8.75
C LEU A 144 -6.49 -13.43 -10.05
N TYR A 145 -6.00 -13.88 -11.18
CA TYR A 145 -6.42 -13.47 -12.52
C TYR A 145 -6.90 -14.63 -13.36
N GLU A 146 -7.77 -14.35 -14.30
CA GLU A 146 -8.10 -15.29 -15.36
C GLU A 146 -6.86 -15.55 -16.26
N PRO A 147 -6.76 -16.74 -16.89
CA PRO A 147 -5.59 -17.15 -17.67
C PRO A 147 -5.14 -16.12 -18.72
N GLU A 148 -6.07 -15.44 -19.37
CA GLU A 148 -5.80 -14.42 -20.38
C GLU A 148 -5.11 -13.19 -19.81
N SER A 149 -5.28 -12.92 -18.50
CA SER A 149 -4.76 -11.75 -17.81
C SER A 149 -3.52 -12.03 -16.96
N VAL A 150 -3.10 -13.28 -16.84
CA VAL A 150 -2.05 -13.71 -15.89
C VAL A 150 -0.70 -13.00 -16.10
N LEU A 151 -0.37 -12.59 -17.32
CA LEU A 151 0.89 -11.94 -17.65
C LEU A 151 0.90 -10.45 -17.33
N TRP A 152 -0.24 -9.78 -17.44
CA TRP A 152 -0.34 -8.32 -17.40
C TRP A 152 -1.29 -7.78 -16.33
N GLY A 153 -2.04 -8.64 -15.64
CA GLY A 153 -3.04 -8.22 -14.64
C GLY A 153 -2.47 -7.34 -13.52
N ASP A 154 -1.24 -7.59 -13.07
CA ASP A 154 -0.57 -6.76 -12.06
C ASP A 154 -0.30 -5.33 -12.57
N TYR A 155 -0.13 -5.14 -13.88
CA TYR A 155 0.27 -3.89 -14.52
C TYR A 155 -0.90 -3.11 -15.12
N ARG A 156 -2.06 -3.76 -15.30
CA ARG A 156 -3.22 -3.13 -15.91
C ARG A 156 -3.98 -2.26 -14.91
N TYR A 157 -4.32 -1.06 -15.37
CA TYR A 157 -5.18 -0.11 -14.71
C TYR A 157 -6.37 0.20 -15.63
N ALA A 158 -7.59 -0.07 -15.17
CA ALA A 158 -8.80 0.14 -15.97
C ALA A 158 -9.19 1.63 -16.09
N GLY A 159 -8.64 2.49 -15.22
CA GLY A 159 -8.88 3.93 -15.21
C GLY A 159 -9.15 4.44 -13.80
N TYR A 160 -9.13 5.75 -13.65
CA TYR A 160 -9.35 6.42 -12.37
C TYR A 160 -10.82 6.33 -11.94
N ASP A 161 -11.07 5.79 -10.76
CA ASP A 161 -12.40 5.78 -10.12
C ASP A 161 -12.31 6.36 -8.70
N ALA A 162 -12.65 7.64 -8.57
CA ALA A 162 -12.62 8.37 -7.29
C ALA A 162 -13.59 7.77 -6.26
N LYS A 163 -14.73 7.22 -6.68
CA LYS A 163 -15.72 6.64 -5.77
C LYS A 163 -15.19 5.35 -5.16
N LEU A 164 -14.58 4.51 -6.00
CA LEU A 164 -13.97 3.27 -5.55
C LEU A 164 -12.79 3.54 -4.60
N ILE A 165 -11.92 4.50 -4.94
CA ILE A 165 -10.78 4.89 -4.09
C ILE A 165 -11.28 5.40 -2.72
N LYS A 166 -12.30 6.28 -2.68
CA LYS A 166 -12.91 6.75 -1.44
C LYS A 166 -13.51 5.63 -0.62
N LYS A 167 -14.19 4.66 -1.27
CA LYS A 167 -14.69 3.47 -0.58
C LYS A 167 -13.59 2.71 0.13
N TYR A 168 -12.44 2.51 -0.52
CA TYR A 168 -11.30 1.81 0.07
C TYR A 168 -10.58 2.61 1.14
N LEU A 169 -10.49 3.95 1.02
CA LEU A 169 -10.04 4.83 2.11
C LEU A 169 -10.93 4.69 3.36
N GLY A 170 -12.25 4.62 3.17
CA GLY A 170 -13.20 4.43 4.26
C GLY A 170 -13.04 3.11 5.03
N TYR A 171 -12.39 2.10 4.46
CA TYR A 171 -12.04 0.88 5.18
C TYR A 171 -10.80 1.03 6.07
N LEU A 172 -9.98 2.05 5.87
CA LEU A 172 -8.77 2.31 6.66
C LEU A 172 -9.09 3.14 7.91
N ASN A 173 -10.07 2.69 8.67
CA ASN A 173 -10.49 3.34 9.91
C ASN A 173 -10.03 2.58 11.15
N SER A 174 -10.22 3.18 12.32
CA SER A 174 -9.79 2.61 13.59
C SER A 174 -10.73 1.52 14.13
N GLY A 175 -11.85 1.20 13.43
CA GLY A 175 -12.83 0.14 13.75
C GLY A 175 -13.49 0.30 15.11
#